data_799e7f6af61810badfce59c549d58efe
#
_entry.id   799e7f6af61810badfce59c549d58efe
#
_cell.length_a   1.000
_cell.length_b   1.000
_cell.length_c   1.000
_cell.angle_alpha   90.00
_cell.angle_beta   90.00
_cell.angle_gamma   90.00
#
_symmetry.space_group_name_H-M   'P 1'
#
loop_
_entity.id
_entity.type
_entity.pdbx_description
1 polymer ?
#
loop_
_entity_poly.entity_id
_entity_poly.type
_entity_poly.pdbx_seq_one_letter_code
_entity_poly.pdbx_strand_id
1 'polypeptide(L)'
;MHSIGRREAARLALLAPLALAASTLPSEAYSADRIDADVHATLREFNYHIGGARELLSKASAVLVFPSVIKAGVGIGGEYGEGALLVRGGTVGYYNTVSASFGFQLGAQARSVIIVFMTPEALEGFRRVRGWKVGVDGSVALITVGIGGSIDSSKVASPIVGFIFDGKGLMYNLTLEGTKITRIRR
;
A
#
# COMPACT_ATOMS: atom_id res chain seq x y z
N MET A 1 72.96 37.43 12.44
CA MET A 1 73.38 36.00 12.52
C MET A 1 72.27 35.27 13.24
N HIS A 2 71.53 34.45 12.61
CA HIS A 2 70.85 33.16 12.90
C HIS A 2 69.63 32.98 12.03
N SER A 3 69.75 32.02 11.18
CA SER A 3 68.78 31.60 10.20
C SER A 3 67.64 30.82 10.87
N ILE A 4 66.44 31.20 10.58
CA ILE A 4 65.23 30.48 10.99
C ILE A 4 64.81 29.59 9.85
N GLY A 5 64.88 28.31 10.11
CA GLY A 5 64.38 27.26 9.16
C GLY A 5 62.91 27.23 9.03
N ARG A 6 62.46 27.43 7.80
CA ARG A 6 61.09 27.29 7.36
C ARG A 6 60.83 25.81 7.08
N ARG A 7 59.96 25.18 7.83
CA ARG A 7 59.29 23.90 7.46
C ARG A 7 57.81 23.99 7.82
N GLU A 8 57.06 24.67 7.01
CA GLU A 8 55.63 24.50 6.99
C GLU A 8 55.31 23.32 6.08
N ALA A 9 54.96 22.23 6.69
CA ALA A 9 54.40 21.08 5.98
C ALA A 9 52.93 21.36 5.67
N ALA A 10 52.64 21.69 4.42
CA ALA A 10 51.29 21.78 3.89
C ALA A 10 50.62 20.40 3.97
N ARG A 11 49.70 20.24 4.88
CA ARG A 11 48.79 19.10 4.90
C ARG A 11 47.66 19.35 3.89
N LEU A 12 47.83 18.86 2.65
CA LEU A 12 46.75 18.74 1.69
C LEU A 12 45.77 17.70 2.21
N ALA A 13 44.64 18.14 2.73
CA ALA A 13 43.50 17.27 2.97
C ALA A 13 42.86 16.91 1.62
N LEU A 14 43.10 15.70 1.15
CA LEU A 14 42.38 15.10 0.04
C LEU A 14 40.94 14.82 0.49
N LEU A 15 40.04 15.72 0.16
CA LEU A 15 38.62 15.48 0.16
C LEU A 15 38.29 14.56 -1.03
N ALA A 16 38.26 13.27 -0.81
CA ALA A 16 37.70 12.34 -1.78
C ALA A 16 36.20 12.57 -1.87
N PRO A 17 35.62 12.83 -3.05
CA PRO A 17 34.18 12.87 -3.19
C PRO A 17 33.66 11.46 -2.97
N LEU A 18 32.86 11.27 -1.91
CA LEU A 18 32.07 10.08 -1.70
C LEU A 18 31.01 10.07 -2.80
N ALA A 19 31.32 9.43 -3.91
CA ALA A 19 30.38 9.17 -4.96
C ALA A 19 29.32 8.21 -4.39
N LEU A 20 28.18 8.78 -4.01
CA LEU A 20 26.98 8.02 -3.67
C LEU A 20 26.55 7.35 -4.96
N ALA A 21 27.01 6.14 -5.20
CA ALA A 21 26.49 5.28 -6.24
C ALA A 21 25.04 4.97 -5.87
N ALA A 22 24.12 5.78 -6.39
CA ALA A 22 22.72 5.44 -6.43
C ALA A 22 22.63 4.18 -7.29
N SER A 23 22.68 3.01 -6.64
CA SER A 23 22.30 1.76 -7.26
C SER A 23 20.84 1.90 -7.64
N THR A 24 20.57 2.21 -8.89
CA THR A 24 19.28 2.06 -9.52
C THR A 24 19.02 0.57 -9.57
N LEU A 25 18.44 0.03 -8.48
CA LEU A 25 17.82 -1.29 -8.54
C LEU A 25 16.80 -1.21 -9.67
N PRO A 26 16.82 -2.13 -10.63
CA PRO A 26 15.75 -2.20 -11.61
C PRO A 26 14.46 -2.36 -10.81
N SER A 27 13.61 -1.35 -10.86
CA SER A 27 12.23 -1.49 -10.41
C SER A 27 11.60 -2.45 -11.41
N GLU A 28 11.71 -3.75 -11.14
CA GLU A 28 10.91 -4.73 -11.86
C GLU A 28 9.46 -4.39 -11.54
N ALA A 29 8.85 -3.66 -12.46
CA ALA A 29 7.42 -3.45 -12.45
C ALA A 29 6.79 -4.85 -12.42
N TYR A 30 6.00 -5.14 -11.39
CA TYR A 30 5.30 -6.41 -11.28
C TYR A 30 4.53 -6.68 -12.56
N SER A 31 4.71 -7.86 -13.15
CA SER A 31 3.92 -8.27 -14.30
C SER A 31 2.44 -8.39 -13.91
N ALA A 32 1.56 -8.19 -14.87
CA ALA A 32 0.12 -8.40 -14.68
C ALA A 32 -0.18 -9.75 -14.03
N ASP A 33 0.42 -10.81 -14.56
CA ASP A 33 0.21 -12.19 -14.06
C ASP A 33 0.63 -12.35 -12.60
N ARG A 34 1.72 -11.70 -12.21
CA ARG A 34 2.19 -11.76 -10.81
C ARG A 34 1.26 -10.99 -9.89
N ILE A 35 0.79 -9.80 -10.28
CA ILE A 35 -0.19 -9.05 -9.49
C ILE A 35 -1.46 -9.88 -9.34
N ASP A 36 -1.97 -10.50 -10.40
CA ASP A 36 -3.17 -11.33 -10.35
C ASP A 36 -2.98 -12.55 -9.44
N ALA A 37 -1.85 -13.24 -9.53
CA ALA A 37 -1.54 -14.37 -8.67
C ALA A 37 -1.53 -13.96 -7.17
N ASP A 38 -0.87 -12.86 -6.84
CA ASP A 38 -0.75 -12.35 -5.47
C ASP A 38 -2.10 -11.83 -4.94
N VAL A 39 -2.92 -11.18 -5.78
CA VAL A 39 -4.28 -10.73 -5.47
C VAL A 39 -5.17 -11.92 -5.13
N HIS A 40 -5.15 -12.96 -5.95
CA HIS A 40 -5.94 -14.16 -5.67
C HIS A 40 -5.45 -14.91 -4.43
N ALA A 41 -4.15 -14.95 -4.16
CA ALA A 41 -3.60 -15.51 -2.93
C ALA A 41 -4.09 -14.75 -1.71
N THR A 42 -4.01 -13.42 -1.73
CA THR A 42 -4.49 -12.54 -0.65
C THR A 42 -5.99 -12.73 -0.38
N LEU A 43 -6.82 -12.84 -1.41
CA LEU A 43 -8.25 -13.09 -1.24
C LEU A 43 -8.55 -14.48 -0.67
N ARG A 44 -7.76 -15.50 -1.01
CA ARG A 44 -7.89 -16.83 -0.38
C ARG A 44 -7.57 -16.77 1.10
N GLU A 45 -6.46 -16.13 1.49
CA GLU A 45 -6.07 -15.94 2.89
C GLU A 45 -7.12 -15.15 3.66
N PHE A 46 -7.62 -14.05 3.10
CA PHE A 46 -8.68 -13.25 3.69
C PHE A 46 -9.94 -14.07 3.95
N ASN A 47 -10.38 -14.86 2.97
CA ASN A 47 -11.54 -15.76 3.10
C ASN A 47 -11.31 -16.91 4.09
N TYR A 48 -10.08 -17.31 4.30
CA TYR A 48 -9.73 -18.37 5.24
C TYR A 48 -9.71 -17.88 6.69
N HIS A 49 -9.12 -16.70 6.93
CA HIS A 49 -8.89 -16.18 8.27
C HIS A 49 -10.07 -15.35 8.81
N ILE A 50 -10.90 -14.78 7.96
CA ILE A 50 -11.95 -13.86 8.36
C ILE A 50 -13.32 -14.47 8.07
N GLY A 51 -14.06 -14.79 9.13
CA GLY A 51 -15.44 -15.28 9.01
C GLY A 51 -16.33 -14.25 8.32
N GLY A 52 -17.25 -14.70 7.45
CA GLY A 52 -18.16 -13.82 6.69
C GLY A 52 -17.52 -13.09 5.51
N ALA A 53 -16.19 -13.15 5.32
CA ALA A 53 -15.48 -12.48 4.23
C ALA A 53 -16.02 -12.93 2.85
N ARG A 54 -16.21 -14.24 2.66
CA ARG A 54 -16.75 -14.79 1.40
C ARG A 54 -18.14 -14.26 1.07
N GLU A 55 -19.00 -14.17 2.09
CA GLU A 55 -20.35 -13.64 1.91
C GLU A 55 -20.32 -12.16 1.55
N LEU A 56 -19.49 -11.37 2.24
CA LEU A 56 -19.29 -9.95 1.93
C LEU A 56 -18.80 -9.75 0.50
N LEU A 57 -17.76 -10.48 0.09
CA LEU A 57 -17.18 -10.38 -1.25
C LEU A 57 -18.16 -10.80 -2.34
N SER A 58 -19.05 -11.77 -2.06
CA SER A 58 -20.07 -12.20 -3.01
C SER A 58 -21.16 -11.16 -3.29
N LYS A 59 -21.40 -10.26 -2.33
CA LYS A 59 -22.36 -9.14 -2.43
C LYS A 59 -21.73 -7.88 -3.04
N ALA A 60 -20.40 -7.83 -3.18
CA ALA A 60 -19.69 -6.66 -3.64
C ALA A 60 -19.85 -6.43 -5.15
N SER A 61 -19.96 -5.17 -5.55
CA SER A 61 -19.91 -4.75 -6.94
C SER A 61 -18.51 -4.88 -7.53
N ALA A 62 -17.48 -4.65 -6.70
CA ALA A 62 -16.07 -4.84 -7.06
C ALA A 62 -15.20 -4.94 -5.80
N VAL A 63 -13.99 -5.49 -5.99
CA VAL A 63 -12.97 -5.61 -4.95
C VAL A 63 -11.64 -5.12 -5.50
N LEU A 64 -11.03 -4.15 -4.85
CA LEU A 64 -9.69 -3.66 -5.15
C LEU A 64 -8.72 -4.20 -4.11
N VAL A 65 -7.71 -4.93 -4.55
CA VAL A 65 -6.77 -5.63 -3.69
C VAL A 65 -5.35 -5.17 -3.96
N PHE A 66 -4.66 -4.76 -2.92
CA PHE A 66 -3.23 -4.50 -2.91
C PHE A 66 -2.56 -5.57 -2.04
N PRO A 67 -1.97 -6.61 -2.64
CA PRO A 67 -1.41 -7.75 -1.92
C PRO A 67 -0.26 -7.37 -0.98
N SER A 68 0.51 -6.36 -1.37
CA SER A 68 1.65 -5.87 -0.60
C SER A 68 1.76 -4.37 -0.71
N VAL A 69 1.42 -3.68 0.36
CA VAL A 69 1.69 -2.25 0.55
C VAL A 69 2.88 -2.13 1.48
N ILE A 70 4.00 -1.66 0.95
CA ILE A 70 5.25 -1.53 1.69
C ILE A 70 5.33 -0.11 2.25
N LYS A 71 5.55 -0.02 3.55
CA LYS A 71 5.88 1.21 4.25
C LYS A 71 7.39 1.29 4.43
N ALA A 72 8.00 2.38 3.97
CA ALA A 72 9.44 2.62 4.13
C ALA A 72 9.69 4.06 4.55
N GLY A 73 10.68 4.25 5.44
CA GLY A 73 11.12 5.57 5.91
C GLY A 73 11.58 5.57 7.35
N VAL A 74 12.26 6.65 7.74
CA VAL A 74 12.69 6.93 9.13
C VAL A 74 12.17 8.31 9.50
N GLY A 75 11.24 8.37 10.46
CA GLY A 75 10.55 9.61 10.86
C GLY A 75 9.50 10.08 9.85
N ILE A 76 9.88 10.30 8.61
CA ILE A 76 9.01 10.58 7.47
C ILE A 76 9.23 9.47 6.45
N GLY A 77 8.15 8.91 5.94
CA GLY A 77 8.22 7.84 4.96
C GLY A 77 7.05 7.88 3.98
N GLY A 78 7.03 6.90 3.11
CA GLY A 78 5.96 6.68 2.16
C GLY A 78 5.50 5.23 2.19
N GLU A 79 4.31 5.04 1.67
CA GLU A 79 3.77 3.72 1.42
C GLU A 79 3.49 3.58 -0.08
N TYR A 80 3.81 2.42 -0.61
CA TYR A 80 3.58 2.07 -2.00
C TYR A 80 3.14 0.62 -2.13
N GLY A 81 2.19 0.37 -3.01
CA GLY A 81 1.76 -0.97 -3.38
C GLY A 81 1.10 -0.98 -4.76
N GLU A 82 1.13 -2.13 -5.42
CA GLU A 82 0.42 -2.39 -6.65
C GLU A 82 -0.64 -3.46 -6.42
N GLY A 83 -1.73 -3.39 -7.19
CA GLY A 83 -2.83 -4.30 -7.04
C GLY A 83 -3.79 -4.28 -8.21
N ALA A 84 -4.87 -5.03 -8.11
CA ALA A 84 -5.88 -5.16 -9.15
C ALA A 84 -7.29 -4.93 -8.63
N LEU A 85 -8.12 -4.34 -9.50
CA LEU A 85 -9.56 -4.23 -9.33
C LEU A 85 -10.23 -5.41 -10.00
N LEU A 86 -11.01 -6.15 -9.21
CA LEU A 86 -11.78 -7.29 -9.68
C LEU A 86 -13.27 -6.95 -9.72
N VAL A 87 -13.93 -7.34 -10.81
CA VAL A 87 -15.39 -7.31 -10.95
C VAL A 87 -15.86 -8.73 -11.26
N ARG A 88 -16.73 -9.27 -10.46
CA ARG A 88 -17.21 -10.67 -10.59
C ARG A 88 -16.04 -11.68 -10.65
N GLY A 89 -14.98 -11.43 -9.88
CA GLY A 89 -13.79 -12.28 -9.82
C GLY A 89 -12.77 -12.13 -10.95
N GLY A 90 -13.08 -11.35 -11.99
CA GLY A 90 -12.14 -11.04 -13.09
C GLY A 90 -11.45 -9.71 -12.92
N THR A 91 -10.16 -9.64 -13.23
CA THR A 91 -9.37 -8.39 -13.23
C THR A 91 -9.83 -7.47 -14.35
N VAL A 92 -10.18 -6.22 -13.99
CA VAL A 92 -10.64 -5.18 -14.94
C VAL A 92 -9.70 -3.97 -15.00
N GLY A 93 -8.65 -3.97 -14.20
CA GLY A 93 -7.62 -2.94 -14.21
C GLY A 93 -6.64 -3.05 -13.07
N TYR A 94 -5.47 -2.46 -13.28
CA TYR A 94 -4.40 -2.42 -12.29
C TYR A 94 -4.25 -1.02 -11.70
N TYR A 95 -3.87 -0.95 -10.44
CA TYR A 95 -3.78 0.29 -9.69
C TYR A 95 -2.54 0.26 -8.80
N ASN A 96 -2.01 1.44 -8.53
CA ASN A 96 -1.08 1.63 -7.42
C ASN A 96 -1.72 2.44 -6.30
N THR A 97 -1.19 2.27 -5.11
CA THR A 97 -1.52 3.06 -3.93
C THR A 97 -0.28 3.77 -3.42
N VAL A 98 -0.43 5.03 -3.07
CA VAL A 98 0.65 5.87 -2.52
C VAL A 98 0.10 6.68 -1.36
N SER A 99 0.80 6.70 -0.22
CA SER A 99 0.51 7.60 0.88
C SER A 99 1.79 8.09 1.54
N ALA A 100 1.73 9.27 2.17
CA ALA A 100 2.76 9.72 3.09
C ALA A 100 2.53 9.07 4.45
N SER A 101 3.58 8.65 5.11
CA SER A 101 3.52 8.10 6.46
C SER A 101 4.45 8.84 7.40
N PHE A 102 3.97 9.10 8.61
CA PHE A 102 4.75 9.70 9.69
C PHE A 102 4.88 8.67 10.81
N GLY A 103 6.08 8.51 11.35
CA GLY A 103 6.29 7.63 12.52
C GLY A 103 7.73 7.12 12.64
N PHE A 104 8.13 6.88 13.89
CA PHE A 104 9.44 6.34 14.24
C PHE A 104 9.48 4.81 14.11
N GLN A 105 9.20 4.28 12.95
CA GLN A 105 9.35 2.85 12.71
C GLN A 105 10.59 2.61 11.87
N LEU A 106 11.58 1.95 12.46
CA LEU A 106 12.76 1.44 11.77
C LEU A 106 12.35 0.13 11.09
N GLY A 107 12.39 0.10 9.76
CA GLY A 107 12.15 -1.12 8.99
C GLY A 107 11.08 -0.97 7.91
N ALA A 108 11.04 -1.92 7.01
CA ALA A 108 9.99 -2.07 6.02
C ALA A 108 8.90 -3.00 6.58
N GLN A 109 7.67 -2.54 6.56
CA GLN A 109 6.50 -3.35 6.90
C GLN A 109 5.65 -3.53 5.65
N ALA A 110 5.24 -4.76 5.40
CA ALA A 110 4.32 -5.09 4.31
C ALA A 110 2.96 -5.47 4.90
N ARG A 111 1.90 -4.99 4.28
CA ARG A 111 0.51 -5.32 4.63
C ARG A 111 -0.33 -5.39 3.36
N SER A 112 -1.37 -6.19 3.40
CA SER A 112 -2.38 -6.21 2.34
C SER A 112 -3.49 -5.22 2.63
N VAL A 113 -4.01 -4.59 1.59
CA VAL A 113 -5.18 -3.71 1.68
C VAL A 113 -6.25 -4.21 0.72
N ILE A 114 -7.45 -4.42 1.24
CA ILE A 114 -8.62 -4.84 0.47
C ILE A 114 -9.68 -3.75 0.60
N ILE A 115 -10.10 -3.18 -0.52
CA ILE A 115 -11.18 -2.19 -0.58
C ILE A 115 -12.35 -2.81 -1.35
N VAL A 116 -13.51 -2.87 -0.70
CA VAL A 116 -14.71 -3.49 -1.24
C VAL A 116 -15.73 -2.40 -1.57
N PHE A 117 -16.11 -2.33 -2.83
CA PHE A 117 -17.19 -1.45 -3.31
C PHE A 117 -18.50 -2.23 -3.23
N MET A 118 -19.34 -1.86 -2.29
CA MET A 118 -20.61 -2.56 -2.04
C MET A 118 -21.68 -2.21 -3.06
N THR A 119 -21.60 -1.01 -3.67
CA THR A 119 -22.59 -0.54 -4.64
C THR A 119 -21.96 -0.17 -5.98
N PRO A 120 -22.72 -0.29 -7.09
CA PRO A 120 -22.27 0.14 -8.42
C PRO A 120 -21.89 1.62 -8.46
N GLU A 121 -22.62 2.48 -7.77
CA GLU A 121 -22.41 3.94 -7.73
C GLU A 121 -21.08 4.27 -7.08
N ALA A 122 -20.71 3.56 -6.00
CA ALA A 122 -19.42 3.72 -5.35
C ALA A 122 -18.26 3.31 -6.28
N LEU A 123 -18.41 2.20 -7.01
CA LEU A 123 -17.46 1.75 -8.02
C LEU A 123 -17.30 2.77 -9.16
N GLU A 124 -18.41 3.29 -9.67
CA GLU A 124 -18.38 4.30 -10.73
C GLU A 124 -17.74 5.61 -10.25
N GLY A 125 -18.06 6.06 -9.03
CA GLY A 125 -17.43 7.22 -8.41
C GLY A 125 -15.91 7.07 -8.35
N PHE A 126 -15.44 5.91 -7.90
CA PHE A 126 -14.01 5.58 -7.89
C PHE A 126 -13.39 5.62 -9.29
N ARG A 127 -14.02 5.03 -10.30
CA ARG A 127 -13.48 4.92 -11.67
C ARG A 127 -13.42 6.24 -12.42
N ARG A 128 -14.31 7.19 -12.11
CA ARG A 128 -14.34 8.51 -12.77
C ARG A 128 -13.17 9.39 -12.38
N VAL A 129 -12.61 9.22 -11.20
CA VAL A 129 -11.56 10.07 -10.65
C VAL A 129 -10.19 9.49 -10.98
N ARG A 130 -9.39 10.23 -11.73
CA ARG A 130 -7.99 9.87 -11.96
C ARG A 130 -7.17 10.22 -10.71
N GLY A 131 -6.62 9.21 -10.03
CA GLY A 131 -5.88 9.42 -8.78
C GLY A 131 -6.81 9.69 -7.60
N TRP A 132 -7.76 8.80 -7.41
CA TRP A 132 -8.75 8.82 -6.34
C TRP A 132 -8.09 8.86 -4.96
N LYS A 133 -8.49 9.81 -4.11
CA LYS A 133 -7.90 10.05 -2.80
C LYS A 133 -8.92 9.74 -1.69
N VAL A 134 -8.54 8.81 -0.81
CA VAL A 134 -9.34 8.43 0.35
C VAL A 134 -9.54 9.62 1.28
N GLY A 135 -10.77 9.85 1.73
CA GLY A 135 -11.16 10.96 2.59
C GLY A 135 -11.46 12.27 1.85
N VAL A 136 -11.14 12.35 0.54
CA VAL A 136 -11.41 13.52 -0.31
C VAL A 136 -12.42 13.20 -1.40
N ASP A 137 -12.12 12.18 -2.23
CA ASP A 137 -12.97 11.77 -3.35
C ASP A 137 -14.01 10.72 -2.93
N GLY A 138 -13.82 10.12 -1.75
CA GLY A 138 -14.74 9.18 -1.13
C GLY A 138 -14.16 8.66 0.18
N SER A 139 -15.05 8.27 1.09
CA SER A 139 -14.70 7.71 2.38
C SER A 139 -14.68 6.19 2.32
N VAL A 140 -13.68 5.58 2.97
CA VAL A 140 -13.56 4.14 3.17
C VAL A 140 -13.76 3.83 4.65
N ALA A 141 -14.83 3.12 4.97
CA ALA A 141 -15.04 2.65 6.33
C ALA A 141 -14.14 1.45 6.60
N LEU A 142 -13.14 1.62 7.46
CA LEU A 142 -12.29 0.50 7.87
C LEU A 142 -13.04 -0.42 8.81
N ILE A 143 -13.09 -1.69 8.47
CA ILE A 143 -13.64 -2.74 9.31
C ILE A 143 -12.51 -3.45 10.02
N THR A 144 -12.56 -3.45 11.35
CA THR A 144 -11.63 -4.18 12.20
C THR A 144 -12.37 -5.32 12.89
N VAL A 145 -11.85 -6.52 12.76
CA VAL A 145 -12.40 -7.72 13.39
C VAL A 145 -11.28 -8.39 14.19
N GLY A 146 -11.54 -8.76 15.43
CA GLY A 146 -10.58 -9.48 16.27
C GLY A 146 -10.16 -10.82 15.67
N ILE A 147 -9.06 -11.38 16.16
CA ILE A 147 -8.59 -12.73 15.77
C ILE A 147 -9.74 -13.73 15.97
N GLY A 148 -10.09 -14.46 14.90
CA GLY A 148 -11.22 -15.40 14.91
C GLY A 148 -12.61 -14.76 14.88
N GLY A 149 -12.68 -13.44 14.72
CA GLY A 149 -13.93 -12.73 14.55
C GLY A 149 -14.56 -12.93 13.17
N SER A 150 -15.80 -12.50 13.02
CA SER A 150 -16.50 -12.57 11.75
C SER A 150 -17.09 -11.22 11.35
N ILE A 151 -17.19 -11.01 10.06
CA ILE A 151 -17.88 -9.88 9.45
C ILE A 151 -19.35 -10.26 9.30
N ASP A 152 -20.22 -9.45 9.89
CA ASP A 152 -21.64 -9.53 9.61
C ASP A 152 -21.97 -8.63 8.41
N SER A 153 -22.07 -9.22 7.25
CA SER A 153 -22.32 -8.50 6.00
C SER A 153 -23.64 -7.73 6.00
N SER A 154 -24.60 -8.11 6.85
CA SER A 154 -25.89 -7.41 6.99
C SER A 154 -25.77 -6.07 7.71
N LYS A 155 -24.69 -5.91 8.51
CA LYS A 155 -24.40 -4.67 9.26
C LYS A 155 -23.47 -3.72 8.53
N VAL A 156 -22.99 -4.10 7.35
CA VAL A 156 -22.11 -3.24 6.53
C VAL A 156 -22.98 -2.22 5.80
N ALA A 157 -23.12 -1.04 6.39
CA ALA A 157 -23.92 0.06 5.84
C ALA A 157 -23.13 1.01 4.91
N SER A 158 -21.79 0.95 4.93
CA SER A 158 -20.97 1.83 4.11
C SER A 158 -20.89 1.34 2.66
N PRO A 159 -21.00 2.25 1.65
CA PRO A 159 -20.86 1.90 0.25
C PRO A 159 -19.44 1.47 -0.14
N ILE A 160 -18.43 1.86 0.65
CA ILE A 160 -17.04 1.44 0.47
C ILE A 160 -16.49 1.03 1.83
N VAL A 161 -15.99 -0.19 1.93
CA VAL A 161 -15.36 -0.71 3.14
C VAL A 161 -13.94 -1.15 2.86
N GLY A 162 -13.07 -1.03 3.84
CA GLY A 162 -11.66 -1.38 3.74
C GLY A 162 -11.22 -2.32 4.84
N PHE A 163 -10.26 -3.17 4.49
CA PHE A 163 -9.60 -4.09 5.40
C PHE A 163 -8.09 -3.95 5.24
N ILE A 164 -7.38 -3.89 6.35
CA ILE A 164 -5.92 -3.94 6.38
C ILE A 164 -5.53 -5.25 7.06
N PHE A 165 -4.78 -6.07 6.35
CA PHE A 165 -4.55 -7.46 6.67
C PHE A 165 -3.06 -7.81 6.52
N ASP A 166 -2.49 -8.59 7.43
CA ASP A 166 -1.08 -8.97 7.43
C ASP A 166 -0.81 -10.48 7.27
N GLY A 167 -1.82 -11.24 6.83
CA GLY A 167 -1.76 -12.71 6.72
C GLY A 167 -2.04 -13.47 8.02
N LYS A 168 -2.11 -12.78 9.15
CA LYS A 168 -2.48 -13.34 10.47
C LYS A 168 -3.86 -12.89 10.93
N GLY A 169 -4.32 -11.76 10.39
CA GLY A 169 -5.61 -11.18 10.72
C GLY A 169 -5.69 -9.70 10.36
N LEU A 170 -6.80 -9.06 10.71
CA LEU A 170 -6.97 -7.63 10.45
C LEU A 170 -6.13 -6.80 11.42
N MET A 171 -5.44 -5.80 10.89
CA MET A 171 -4.63 -4.87 11.66
C MET A 171 -5.49 -3.75 12.24
N TYR A 172 -5.12 -3.30 13.44
CA TYR A 172 -5.81 -2.25 14.18
C TYR A 172 -5.08 -0.91 14.11
N ASN A 173 -5.78 0.16 14.44
CA ASN A 173 -5.25 1.52 14.55
C ASN A 173 -4.53 2.04 13.30
N LEU A 174 -4.99 1.61 12.14
CA LEU A 174 -4.50 2.09 10.86
C LEU A 174 -5.57 2.94 10.15
N THR A 175 -5.11 3.79 9.24
CA THR A 175 -5.98 4.61 8.41
C THR A 175 -5.57 4.49 6.95
N LEU A 176 -6.52 4.68 6.06
CA LEU A 176 -6.30 4.86 4.63
C LEU A 176 -6.46 6.33 4.21
N GLU A 177 -6.81 7.21 5.15
CA GLU A 177 -7.00 8.63 4.87
C GLU A 177 -5.76 9.26 4.22
N GLY A 178 -6.00 10.05 3.18
CA GLY A 178 -4.93 10.69 2.41
C GLY A 178 -4.24 9.78 1.39
N THR A 179 -4.55 8.48 1.38
CA THR A 179 -4.02 7.54 0.39
C THR A 179 -4.54 7.87 -1.00
N LYS A 180 -3.64 7.96 -1.97
CA LYS A 180 -3.97 8.18 -3.38
C LYS A 180 -3.87 6.88 -4.16
N ILE A 181 -4.92 6.54 -4.87
CA ILE A 181 -5.03 5.34 -5.70
C ILE A 181 -5.11 5.75 -7.17
N THR A 182 -4.20 5.25 -7.97
CA THR A 182 -4.08 5.65 -9.39
C THR A 182 -4.06 4.42 -10.29
N ARG A 183 -4.82 4.48 -11.39
CA ARG A 183 -4.79 3.41 -12.39
C ARG A 183 -3.46 3.40 -13.12
N ILE A 184 -2.89 2.21 -13.29
CA ILE A 184 -1.64 1.95 -13.98
C ILE A 184 -1.87 1.02 -15.18
N ARG A 185 -0.92 0.97 -16.11
CA ARG A 185 -0.90 -0.01 -17.21
C ARG A 185 0.02 -1.16 -16.82
N ARG A 186 -0.44 -2.36 -17.05
CA ARG A 186 0.29 -3.60 -16.87
C ARG A 186 -0.02 -4.55 -18.03
#